data_a6a46ee334720c95cb7ff60305e078db
#
_entry.id   a6a46ee334720c95cb7ff60305e078db
#
_cell.length_a   1.000
_cell.length_b   1.000
_cell.length_c   1.000
_cell.angle_alpha   90.00
_cell.angle_beta   90.00
_cell.angle_gamma   90.00
#
_symmetry.space_group_name_H-M   'P 1'
#
loop_
_entity.id
_entity.type
_entity.pdbx_description
1 polymer ?
#
loop_
_entity_poly.entity_id
_entity_poly.type
_entity_poly.pdbx_seq_one_letter_code
_entity_poly.pdbx_strand_id
1 'polypeptide(L)'
;MQMLWCWRCKCEMPMLDEEEFAKVARLYNESIRATKEFRERYGVPLKDASIPERFRPVRDEYERLTGYTETNENAIMHHRLSLYGPPCKHCQRPLRTPKAKLCASCMSPVEAS
;
A
#
# COMPACT_ATOMS: atom_id res chain seq x y z
N MET A 1 1.53 7.78 11.10
CA MET A 1 2.18 7.51 9.81
C MET A 1 3.67 7.82 9.91
N GLN A 2 4.49 7.14 9.12
CA GLN A 2 5.94 7.28 9.11
C GLN A 2 6.46 7.25 7.69
N MET A 3 7.38 8.17 7.33
CA MET A 3 7.98 8.18 5.99
C MET A 3 9.05 7.09 5.91
N LEU A 4 8.91 6.18 4.96
CA LEU A 4 9.89 5.13 4.69
C LEU A 4 10.10 4.98 3.18
N TRP A 5 11.27 4.48 2.82
CA TRP A 5 11.54 4.11 1.43
C TRP A 5 10.68 2.90 1.03
N CYS A 6 9.88 3.08 -0.02
CA CYS A 6 9.10 1.98 -0.61
C CYS A 6 9.90 1.38 -1.77
N TRP A 7 10.29 0.12 -1.65
CA TRP A 7 11.09 -0.54 -2.70
C TRP A 7 10.29 -0.72 -4.00
N ARG A 8 8.96 -0.73 -3.93
CA ARG A 8 8.10 -0.84 -5.12
C ARG A 8 7.92 0.51 -5.82
N CYS A 9 7.71 1.57 -5.06
CA CYS A 9 7.57 2.93 -5.59
C CYS A 9 8.92 3.58 -5.88
N LYS A 10 10.00 3.06 -5.29
CA LYS A 10 11.38 3.57 -5.42
C LYS A 10 11.51 5.01 -4.97
N CYS A 11 10.82 5.36 -3.90
CA CYS A 11 10.89 6.69 -3.28
C CYS A 11 10.39 6.62 -1.85
N GLU A 12 10.60 7.71 -1.10
CA GLU A 12 10.05 7.85 0.25
C GLU A 12 8.53 8.01 0.17
N MET A 13 7.81 7.21 0.94
CA MET A 13 6.35 7.23 0.96
C MET A 13 5.82 7.22 2.39
N PRO A 14 4.66 7.88 2.64
CA PRO A 14 4.03 7.79 3.96
C PRO A 14 3.46 6.39 4.19
N MET A 15 4.01 5.71 5.21
CA MET A 15 3.55 4.37 5.59
C MET A 15 2.57 4.47 6.74
N LEU A 16 1.49 3.70 6.68
CA LEU A 16 0.44 3.69 7.69
C LEU A 16 0.76 2.69 8.79
N ASP A 17 0.47 3.06 10.04
CA ASP A 17 0.49 2.10 11.15
C ASP A 17 -0.74 1.19 11.05
N GLU A 18 -0.85 0.21 11.94
CA GLU A 18 -1.94 -0.77 11.88
C GLU A 18 -3.33 -0.14 12.06
N GLU A 19 -3.45 0.86 12.94
CA GLU A 19 -4.71 1.54 13.16
C GLU A 19 -5.13 2.36 11.94
N GLU A 20 -4.20 3.12 11.36
CA GLU A 20 -4.43 3.89 10.14
C GLU A 20 -4.74 2.98 8.96
N PHE A 21 -3.97 1.91 8.82
CA PHE A 21 -4.15 0.95 7.71
C PHE A 21 -5.51 0.26 7.79
N ALA A 22 -5.99 -0.06 8.99
CA ALA A 22 -7.29 -0.70 9.15
C ALA A 22 -8.42 0.13 8.54
N LYS A 23 -8.32 1.46 8.59
CA LYS A 23 -9.32 2.36 8.02
C LYS A 23 -9.33 2.28 6.49
N VAL A 24 -8.16 2.37 5.85
CA VAL A 24 -8.08 2.28 4.37
C VAL A 24 -8.39 0.88 3.89
N ALA A 25 -7.99 -0.16 4.62
CA ALA A 25 -8.28 -1.54 4.26
C ALA A 25 -9.78 -1.83 4.27
N ARG A 26 -10.50 -1.29 5.25
CA ARG A 26 -11.95 -1.43 5.31
C ARG A 26 -12.62 -0.78 4.09
N LEU A 27 -12.20 0.44 3.76
CA LEU A 27 -12.73 1.14 2.59
C LEU A 27 -12.38 0.41 1.29
N TYR A 28 -11.19 -0.15 1.22
CA TYR A 28 -10.76 -0.93 0.05
C TYR A 28 -11.66 -2.16 -0.13
N ASN A 29 -11.91 -2.90 0.95
CA ASN A 29 -12.77 -4.08 0.91
C ASN A 29 -14.22 -3.72 0.59
N GLU A 30 -14.73 -2.61 1.13
CA GLU A 30 -16.06 -2.11 0.79
C GLU A 30 -16.16 -1.73 -0.69
N SER A 31 -15.10 -1.13 -1.25
CA SER A 31 -15.04 -0.76 -2.67
C SER A 31 -15.03 -1.99 -3.57
N ILE A 32 -14.30 -3.04 -3.17
CA ILE A 32 -14.29 -4.32 -3.91
C ILE A 32 -15.70 -4.91 -3.92
N ARG A 33 -16.35 -4.97 -2.76
CA ARG A 33 -17.70 -5.52 -2.63
C ARG A 33 -18.71 -4.74 -3.46
N ALA A 34 -18.68 -3.41 -3.38
CA ALA A 34 -19.57 -2.55 -4.14
C ALA A 34 -19.36 -2.70 -5.64
N THR A 35 -18.11 -2.85 -6.09
CA THR A 35 -17.77 -3.07 -7.49
C THR A 35 -18.32 -4.41 -7.98
N LYS A 36 -18.14 -5.46 -7.17
CA LYS A 36 -18.63 -6.80 -7.50
C LYS A 36 -20.16 -6.81 -7.63
N GLU A 37 -20.86 -6.21 -6.66
CA GLU A 37 -22.32 -6.12 -6.66
C GLU A 37 -22.83 -5.35 -7.88
N PHE A 38 -22.18 -4.25 -8.23
CA PHE A 38 -22.54 -3.46 -9.41
C PHE A 38 -22.40 -4.27 -10.69
N ARG A 39 -21.28 -5.00 -10.83
CA ARG A 39 -21.02 -5.82 -12.02
C ARG A 39 -22.02 -6.96 -12.15
N GLU A 40 -22.35 -7.61 -11.05
CA GLU A 40 -23.35 -8.69 -11.04
C GLU A 40 -24.74 -8.17 -11.39
N ARG A 41 -25.11 -7.00 -10.82
CA ARG A 41 -26.45 -6.42 -11.00
C ARG A 41 -26.69 -5.93 -12.43
N TYR A 42 -25.69 -5.34 -13.06
CA TYR A 42 -25.83 -4.72 -14.39
C TYR A 42 -25.11 -5.48 -15.51
N GLY A 43 -24.47 -6.61 -15.20
CA GLY A 43 -23.75 -7.39 -16.20
C GLY A 43 -22.57 -6.66 -16.82
N VAL A 44 -21.91 -5.80 -16.06
CA VAL A 44 -20.85 -4.92 -16.56
C VAL A 44 -19.48 -5.60 -16.43
N PRO A 45 -18.64 -5.62 -17.48
CA PRO A 45 -17.28 -6.14 -17.37
C PRO A 45 -16.41 -5.21 -16.50
N LEU A 46 -15.32 -5.75 -15.97
CA LEU A 46 -14.44 -5.02 -15.06
C LEU A 46 -13.94 -3.69 -15.64
N LYS A 47 -13.58 -3.67 -16.91
CA LYS A 47 -13.09 -2.47 -17.62
C LYS A 47 -14.11 -1.33 -17.64
N ASP A 48 -15.40 -1.63 -17.54
CA ASP A 48 -16.48 -0.65 -17.62
C ASP A 48 -17.09 -0.34 -16.25
N ALA A 49 -16.49 -0.83 -15.15
CA ALA A 49 -17.00 -0.66 -13.80
C ALA A 49 -16.56 0.64 -13.12
N SER A 50 -15.89 1.55 -13.84
CA SER A 50 -15.41 2.83 -13.31
C SER A 50 -14.55 2.67 -12.05
N ILE A 51 -13.58 1.78 -12.10
CA ILE A 51 -12.75 1.40 -10.96
C ILE A 51 -12.12 2.62 -10.25
N PRO A 52 -11.50 3.61 -10.96
CA PRO A 52 -10.92 4.76 -10.28
C PRO A 52 -11.92 5.52 -9.41
N GLU A 53 -13.15 5.71 -9.88
CA GLU A 53 -14.20 6.39 -9.12
C GLU A 53 -14.65 5.58 -7.91
N ARG A 54 -14.74 4.25 -8.06
CA ARG A 54 -15.22 3.37 -7.00
C ARG A 54 -14.23 3.25 -5.85
N PHE A 55 -12.93 3.40 -6.12
CA PHE A 55 -11.88 3.33 -5.10
C PHE A 55 -11.44 4.70 -4.59
N ARG A 56 -12.12 5.76 -5.01
CA ARG A 56 -11.83 7.11 -4.53
C ARG A 56 -11.85 7.25 -3.00
N PRO A 57 -12.80 6.62 -2.28
CA PRO A 57 -12.79 6.72 -0.81
C PRO A 57 -11.49 6.23 -0.17
N VAL A 58 -10.84 5.21 -0.76
CA VAL A 58 -9.54 4.69 -0.29
C VAL A 58 -8.47 5.76 -0.44
N ARG A 59 -8.40 6.40 -1.60
CA ARG A 59 -7.40 7.45 -1.88
C ARG A 59 -7.64 8.68 -1.01
N ASP A 60 -8.89 9.08 -0.83
CA ASP A 60 -9.24 10.23 -0.01
C ASP A 60 -8.87 10.01 1.47
N GLU A 61 -9.11 8.82 2.00
CA GLU A 61 -8.74 8.50 3.39
C GLU A 61 -7.22 8.47 3.58
N TYR A 62 -6.48 7.91 2.63
CA TYR A 62 -5.03 7.92 2.67
C TYR A 62 -4.49 9.36 2.66
N GLU A 63 -5.05 10.22 1.81
CA GLU A 63 -4.67 11.63 1.75
C GLU A 63 -4.99 12.36 3.06
N ARG A 64 -6.14 12.06 3.66
CA ARG A 64 -6.53 12.64 4.95
C ARG A 64 -5.55 12.24 6.04
N LEU A 65 -5.09 10.99 6.05
CA LEU A 65 -4.17 10.47 7.06
C LEU A 65 -2.73 10.94 6.87
N THR A 66 -2.30 11.16 5.64
CA THR A 66 -0.88 11.38 5.32
C THR A 66 -0.58 12.74 4.71
N GLY A 67 -1.56 13.42 4.14
CA GLY A 67 -1.36 14.64 3.38
C GLY A 67 -0.81 14.41 1.97
N TYR A 68 -0.60 13.16 1.58
CA TYR A 68 -0.05 12.80 0.28
C TYR A 68 -1.16 12.36 -0.67
N THR A 69 -1.20 12.92 -1.87
CA THR A 69 -2.18 12.56 -2.90
C THR A 69 -1.65 11.37 -3.71
N GLU A 70 -2.22 10.18 -3.46
CA GLU A 70 -1.90 8.98 -4.21
C GLU A 70 -2.97 8.74 -5.27
N THR A 71 -2.55 8.50 -6.51
CA THR A 71 -3.48 8.29 -7.62
C THR A 71 -3.80 6.81 -7.87
N ASN A 72 -3.03 5.90 -7.26
CA ASN A 72 -3.21 4.46 -7.43
C ASN A 72 -3.54 3.81 -6.08
N GLU A 73 -4.79 3.37 -5.92
CA GLU A 73 -5.25 2.73 -4.68
C GLU A 73 -4.48 1.45 -4.35
N ASN A 74 -3.95 0.75 -5.35
CA ASN A 74 -3.17 -0.46 -5.12
C ASN A 74 -1.82 -0.14 -4.47
N ALA A 75 -1.24 1.03 -4.79
CA ALA A 75 0.00 1.46 -4.14
C ALA A 75 -0.20 1.71 -2.64
N ILE A 76 -1.36 2.22 -2.26
CA ILE A 76 -1.70 2.46 -0.85
C ILE A 76 -1.60 1.17 -0.03
N MET A 77 -2.01 0.05 -0.62
CA MET A 77 -1.98 -1.24 0.06
C MET A 77 -0.56 -1.76 0.34
N HIS A 78 0.45 -1.18 -0.32
CA HIS A 78 1.86 -1.48 -0.05
C HIS A 78 2.46 -0.57 1.03
N HIS A 79 1.75 0.48 1.44
CA HIS A 79 2.25 1.48 2.37
C HIS A 79 1.78 1.21 3.79
N ARG A 80 2.06 0.00 4.27
CA ARG A 80 1.75 -0.49 5.61
C ARG A 80 3.05 -0.81 6.32
N LEU A 81 3.30 -0.17 7.45
CA LEU A 81 4.56 -0.32 8.21
C LEU A 81 4.90 -1.77 8.51
N SER A 82 3.92 -2.58 8.90
CA SER A 82 4.14 -3.97 9.28
C SER A 82 4.64 -4.88 8.16
N LEU A 83 4.53 -4.45 6.90
CA LEU A 83 5.05 -5.20 5.76
C LEU A 83 6.57 -5.12 5.65
N TYR A 84 7.18 -4.10 6.25
CA TYR A 84 8.60 -3.82 6.09
C TYR A 84 9.40 -4.30 7.28
N GLY A 85 10.66 -4.63 7.00
CA GLY A 85 11.61 -5.06 8.02
C GLY A 85 12.45 -3.91 8.56
N PRO A 86 13.44 -4.24 9.39
CA PRO A 86 14.36 -3.23 9.91
C PRO A 86 15.20 -2.61 8.80
N PRO A 87 15.86 -1.46 9.06
CA PRO A 87 16.75 -0.84 8.08
C PRO A 87 17.89 -1.77 7.67
N CYS A 88 18.19 -1.81 6.38
CA CYS A 88 19.36 -2.52 5.88
C CYS A 88 20.65 -1.91 6.45
N LYS A 89 21.56 -2.74 6.92
CA LYS A 89 22.83 -2.27 7.50
C LYS A 89 23.74 -1.58 6.48
N HIS A 90 23.56 -1.88 5.19
CA HIS A 90 24.40 -1.32 4.13
C HIS A 90 23.84 -0.02 3.55
N CYS A 91 22.55 0.03 3.23
CA CYS A 91 21.96 1.20 2.58
C CYS A 91 20.97 1.97 3.45
N GLN A 92 20.64 1.48 4.62
CA GLN A 92 19.73 2.10 5.59
C GLN A 92 18.26 2.14 5.13
N ARG A 93 17.94 1.60 3.97
CA ARG A 93 16.54 1.50 3.52
C ARG A 93 15.87 0.31 4.19
N PRO A 94 14.55 0.37 4.46
CA PRO A 94 13.86 -0.74 5.11
C PRO A 94 13.92 -2.00 4.25
N LEU A 95 14.12 -3.14 4.89
CA LEU A 95 13.99 -4.43 4.21
C LEU A 95 12.52 -4.59 3.80
N ARG A 96 12.28 -5.24 2.67
CA ARG A 96 10.92 -5.38 2.14
C ARG A 96 10.01 -6.23 3.02
N THR A 97 10.57 -7.09 3.88
CA THR A 97 9.81 -7.86 4.88
C THR A 97 10.66 -8.02 6.15
N PRO A 98 10.04 -8.29 7.31
CA PRO A 98 10.79 -8.53 8.55
C PRO A 98 11.73 -9.74 8.49
N LYS A 99 11.47 -10.68 7.59
CA LYS A 99 12.26 -11.92 7.45
C LYS A 99 13.08 -11.96 6.17
N ALA A 100 13.23 -10.83 5.48
CA ALA A 100 13.99 -10.79 4.24
C ALA A 100 15.44 -11.17 4.46
N LYS A 101 15.97 -11.97 3.55
CA LYS A 101 17.38 -12.41 3.58
C LYS A 101 18.26 -11.60 2.63
N LEU A 102 17.66 -10.75 1.82
CA LEU A 102 18.32 -9.91 0.86
C LEU A 102 17.65 -8.55 0.84
N CYS A 103 18.44 -7.47 0.78
CA CYS A 103 17.90 -6.13 0.65
C CYS A 103 17.49 -5.89 -0.81
N ALA A 104 16.21 -5.59 -1.05
CA ALA A 104 15.69 -5.34 -2.38
C ALA A 104 16.22 -4.03 -2.99
N SER A 105 16.74 -3.11 -2.17
CA SER A 105 17.22 -1.80 -2.64
C SER A 105 18.68 -1.83 -3.07
N CYS A 106 19.57 -2.46 -2.31
CA CYS A 106 21.01 -2.48 -2.61
C CYS A 106 21.53 -3.87 -2.96
N MET A 107 20.68 -4.90 -2.89
CA MET A 107 21.01 -6.29 -3.23
C MET A 107 22.05 -6.94 -2.32
N SER A 108 22.35 -6.33 -1.17
CA SER A 108 23.23 -6.91 -0.17
C SER A 108 22.50 -7.98 0.64
N PRO A 109 23.16 -9.11 0.96
CA PRO A 109 22.54 -10.11 1.82
C PRO A 109 22.37 -9.58 3.24
N VAL A 110 21.31 -10.03 3.90
CA VAL A 110 21.06 -9.70 5.30
C VAL A 110 21.87 -10.67 6.15
N GLU A 111 22.74 -10.12 7.00
CA GLU A 111 23.56 -10.94 7.90
C GLU A 111 22.66 -11.59 8.97
N ALA A 112 22.89 -12.88 9.20
CA ALA A 112 22.24 -13.59 10.29
C ALA A 112 22.79 -13.05 11.61
N SER A 113 21.91 -12.58 12.47
CA SER A 113 22.27 -12.11 13.81
C SER A 113 22.32 -13.26 14.78
#